data_de30b77a8fb6557ddc3c7dc3dbc70b88
#
_entry.id   de30b77a8fb6557ddc3c7dc3dbc70b88
#
_cell.length_a   1.000
_cell.length_b   1.000
_cell.length_c   1.000
_cell.angle_alpha   90.00
_cell.angle_beta   90.00
_cell.angle_gamma   90.00
#
_symmetry.space_group_name_H-M   'P 1'
#
loop_
_entity.id
_entity.type
_entity.pdbx_description
1 polymer ?
#
loop_
_entity_poly.entity_id
_entity_poly.type
_entity_poly.pdbx_seq_one_letter_code
_entity_poly.pdbx_strand_id
1 'polypeptide(L)'
;VKSKKDSNKTANLTFICTHNSRRSHMSQIWAAAAAAHYGIEGNVNTFSGGTEATAFNPRAVAAIERAGFKVVNPGVDNPLYSNNPHYEVTYASNGKILECFSKKYDDPFNANEHFAAVMTCSQADEACPFIPGADLRVPIPYVDPKESDGTDKEAATYDERCKQIATEMLYMMSQVEA
;
A
#
# COMPACT_ATOMS: atom_id res chain seq x y z
N VAL A 1 11.83 -0.54 10.91
CA VAL A 1 12.22 -1.71 10.10
C VAL A 1 13.59 -2.20 10.50
N LYS A 2 14.64 -1.38 10.39
CA LYS A 2 16.04 -1.78 10.72
C LYS A 2 16.16 -2.43 12.11
N SER A 3 15.62 -1.81 13.16
CA SER A 3 15.64 -2.36 14.53
C SER A 3 15.00 -3.75 14.66
N LYS A 4 13.90 -4.00 13.93
CA LYS A 4 13.27 -5.34 13.89
C LYS A 4 14.14 -6.35 13.16
N LYS A 5 14.70 -5.97 12.00
CA LYS A 5 15.65 -6.80 11.24
C LYS A 5 16.86 -7.19 12.09
N ASP A 6 17.51 -6.22 12.75
CA ASP A 6 18.67 -6.44 13.60
C ASP A 6 18.37 -7.38 14.79
N SER A 7 17.11 -7.43 15.23
CA SER A 7 16.61 -8.33 16.27
C SER A 7 16.08 -9.65 15.72
N ASN A 8 16.28 -9.95 14.44
CA ASN A 8 15.71 -11.09 13.71
C ASN A 8 14.18 -11.20 13.84
N LYS A 9 13.49 -10.06 13.85
CA LYS A 9 12.04 -9.96 13.91
C LYS A 9 11.51 -9.34 12.63
N THR A 10 10.31 -9.74 12.24
CA THR A 10 9.60 -9.15 11.10
C THR A 10 8.96 -7.81 11.48
N ALA A 11 9.12 -6.82 10.62
CA ALA A 11 8.44 -5.53 10.75
C ALA A 11 7.12 -5.56 9.95
N ASN A 12 6.03 -5.25 10.59
CA ASN A 12 4.73 -5.07 9.94
C ASN A 12 4.52 -3.58 9.64
N LEU A 13 4.25 -3.25 8.38
CA LEU A 13 3.94 -1.89 7.93
C LEU A 13 2.52 -1.86 7.38
N THR A 14 1.63 -1.08 7.98
CA THR A 14 0.26 -0.88 7.51
C THR A 14 0.11 0.54 6.99
N PHE A 15 -0.08 0.66 5.68
CA PHE A 15 -0.29 1.94 5.00
C PHE A 15 -1.78 2.31 5.06
N ILE A 16 -2.10 3.49 5.60
CA ILE A 16 -3.47 3.88 5.91
C ILE A 16 -3.82 5.18 5.18
N CYS A 17 -4.94 5.18 4.47
CA CYS A 17 -5.61 6.38 3.95
C CYS A 17 -7.10 6.35 4.32
N THR A 18 -7.91 7.28 3.84
CA THR A 18 -9.33 7.30 4.21
C THR A 18 -10.07 6.06 3.68
N HIS A 19 -10.00 5.76 2.40
CA HIS A 19 -10.87 4.75 1.76
C HIS A 19 -10.15 3.43 1.39
N ASN A 20 -8.86 3.28 1.68
CA ASN A 20 -8.03 2.19 1.15
C ASN A 20 -8.27 1.95 -0.36
N SER A 21 -8.16 3.02 -1.12
CA SER A 21 -8.56 3.02 -2.54
C SER A 21 -7.42 3.34 -3.51
N ARG A 22 -6.47 4.19 -3.12
CA ARG A 22 -5.38 4.66 -3.99
C ARG A 22 -4.04 4.63 -3.29
N ARG A 23 -3.74 5.66 -2.48
CA ARG A 23 -2.44 5.95 -1.87
C ARG A 23 -1.91 4.81 -1.01
N SER A 24 -2.73 4.24 -0.14
CA SER A 24 -2.33 3.13 0.73
C SER A 24 -2.00 1.85 -0.03
N HIS A 25 -2.76 1.52 -1.10
CA HIS A 25 -2.44 0.37 -1.96
C HIS A 25 -1.13 0.57 -2.72
N MET A 26 -0.96 1.73 -3.37
CA MET A 26 0.30 2.03 -4.06
C MET A 26 1.49 1.95 -3.10
N SER A 27 1.35 2.48 -1.88
CA SER A 27 2.40 2.42 -0.86
C SER A 27 2.71 0.99 -0.42
N GLN A 28 1.71 0.15 -0.17
CA GLN A 28 1.88 -1.26 0.17
C GLN A 28 2.65 -2.00 -0.92
N ILE A 29 2.21 -1.86 -2.17
CA ILE A 29 2.79 -2.57 -3.31
C ILE A 29 4.24 -2.16 -3.53
N TRP A 30 4.54 -0.86 -3.53
CA TRP A 30 5.90 -0.36 -3.70
C TRP A 30 6.81 -0.69 -2.52
N ALA A 31 6.29 -0.70 -1.29
CA ALA A 31 7.06 -1.12 -0.13
C ALA A 31 7.45 -2.61 -0.21
N ALA A 32 6.54 -3.48 -0.65
CA ALA A 32 6.82 -4.89 -0.88
C ALA A 32 7.86 -5.10 -2.00
N ALA A 33 7.71 -4.39 -3.12
CA ALA A 33 8.64 -4.46 -4.23
C ALA A 33 10.03 -3.94 -3.85
N ALA A 34 10.10 -2.84 -3.09
CA ALA A 34 11.36 -2.30 -2.57
C ALA A 34 12.03 -3.27 -1.58
N ALA A 35 11.27 -3.89 -0.68
CA ALA A 35 11.80 -4.91 0.22
C ALA A 35 12.39 -6.10 -0.55
N ALA A 36 11.70 -6.56 -1.59
CA ALA A 36 12.21 -7.63 -2.46
C ALA A 36 13.45 -7.21 -3.24
N HIS A 37 13.50 -5.95 -3.73
CA HIS A 37 14.65 -5.41 -4.45
C HIS A 37 15.92 -5.41 -3.58
N TYR A 38 15.79 -5.08 -2.30
CA TYR A 38 16.91 -5.07 -1.34
C TYR A 38 17.10 -6.39 -0.59
N GLY A 39 16.41 -7.47 -0.96
CA GLY A 39 16.57 -8.79 -0.35
C GLY A 39 16.14 -8.88 1.12
N ILE A 40 15.25 -7.98 1.56
CA ILE A 40 14.76 -7.91 2.95
C ILE A 40 13.28 -8.27 3.08
N GLU A 41 12.68 -8.83 2.05
CA GLU A 41 11.26 -9.19 2.03
C GLU A 41 10.87 -10.27 3.07
N GLY A 42 11.84 -11.02 3.59
CA GLY A 42 11.62 -11.94 4.71
C GLY A 42 11.50 -11.26 6.07
N ASN A 43 11.91 -9.99 6.16
CA ASN A 43 11.90 -9.19 7.38
C ASN A 43 10.80 -8.12 7.41
N VAL A 44 10.03 -7.98 6.34
CA VAL A 44 9.01 -6.93 6.20
C VAL A 44 7.72 -7.51 5.65
N ASN A 45 6.63 -7.35 6.38
CA ASN A 45 5.27 -7.54 5.86
C ASN A 45 4.66 -6.18 5.57
N THR A 46 3.96 -6.07 4.45
CA THR A 46 3.28 -4.84 4.03
C THR A 46 1.79 -5.06 3.91
N PHE A 47 1.02 -4.17 4.51
CA PHE A 47 -0.44 -4.18 4.53
C PHE A 47 -0.98 -2.83 4.10
N SER A 48 -2.26 -2.78 3.73
CA SER A 48 -2.96 -1.54 3.52
C SER A 48 -4.35 -1.56 4.15
N GLY A 49 -4.82 -0.39 4.55
CA GLY A 49 -6.15 -0.23 5.10
C GLY A 49 -6.68 1.19 4.95
N GLY A 50 -7.93 1.37 5.27
CA GLY A 50 -8.58 2.67 5.34
C GLY A 50 -9.25 2.89 6.70
N THR A 51 -9.68 4.12 6.96
CA THR A 51 -10.68 4.39 8.00
C THR A 51 -12.05 3.87 7.56
N GLU A 52 -12.24 3.76 6.24
CA GLU A 52 -13.38 3.18 5.56
C GLU A 52 -12.90 2.19 4.49
N ALA A 53 -13.77 1.27 4.09
CA ALA A 53 -13.53 0.36 2.98
C ALA A 53 -14.44 0.73 1.79
N THR A 54 -13.87 0.75 0.58
CA THR A 54 -14.60 0.99 -0.67
C THR A 54 -14.19 0.00 -1.75
N ALA A 55 -13.24 0.36 -2.61
CA ALA A 55 -12.61 -0.53 -3.59
C ALA A 55 -11.21 -0.02 -3.96
N PHE A 56 -10.31 -0.89 -4.37
CA PHE A 56 -9.06 -0.49 -5.02
C PHE A 56 -9.41 0.19 -6.34
N ASN A 57 -9.09 1.49 -6.46
CA ASN A 57 -9.53 2.31 -7.56
C ASN A 57 -8.92 1.86 -8.89
N PRO A 58 -9.70 1.66 -9.97
CA PRO A 58 -9.18 1.16 -11.25
C PRO A 58 -8.12 2.06 -11.89
N ARG A 59 -8.15 3.38 -11.64
CA ARG A 59 -7.11 4.30 -12.11
C ARG A 59 -5.78 4.08 -11.40
N ALA A 60 -5.84 3.76 -10.10
CA ALA A 60 -4.64 3.41 -9.33
C ALA A 60 -4.11 2.02 -9.74
N VAL A 61 -4.98 1.06 -10.02
CA VAL A 61 -4.63 -0.23 -10.63
C VAL A 61 -3.90 -0.01 -11.95
N ALA A 62 -4.47 0.77 -12.86
CA ALA A 62 -3.86 1.08 -14.15
C ALA A 62 -2.48 1.77 -14.02
N ALA A 63 -2.28 2.64 -13.02
CA ALA A 63 -0.99 3.25 -12.75
C ALA A 63 0.07 2.23 -12.28
N ILE A 64 -0.33 1.27 -11.46
CA ILE A 64 0.54 0.15 -11.02
C ILE A 64 0.89 -0.75 -12.21
N GLU A 65 -0.05 -1.02 -13.12
CA GLU A 65 0.22 -1.77 -14.35
C GLU A 65 1.20 -1.02 -15.27
N ARG A 66 1.00 0.28 -15.49
CA ARG A 66 1.93 1.11 -16.28
C ARG A 66 3.32 1.21 -15.64
N ALA A 67 3.41 1.09 -14.31
CA ALA A 67 4.67 1.01 -13.59
C ALA A 67 5.39 -0.35 -13.73
N GLY A 68 4.77 -1.32 -14.41
CA GLY A 68 5.37 -2.62 -14.74
C GLY A 68 4.93 -3.79 -13.85
N PHE A 69 4.00 -3.60 -12.93
CA PHE A 69 3.46 -4.70 -12.15
C PHE A 69 2.45 -5.53 -12.96
N LYS A 70 2.49 -6.84 -12.78
CA LYS A 70 1.44 -7.71 -13.28
C LYS A 70 0.29 -7.70 -12.28
N VAL A 71 -0.88 -7.30 -12.73
CA VAL A 71 -2.11 -7.27 -11.94
C VAL A 71 -3.14 -8.21 -12.56
N VAL A 72 -3.74 -9.06 -11.74
CA VAL A 72 -4.80 -9.97 -12.15
C VAL A 72 -6.01 -9.74 -11.25
N ASN A 73 -7.19 -9.68 -11.84
CA ASN A 73 -8.45 -9.66 -11.11
C ASN A 73 -9.15 -11.03 -11.26
N PRO A 74 -8.90 -11.98 -10.34
CA PRO A 74 -9.50 -13.31 -10.42
C PRO A 74 -10.99 -13.31 -10.09
N GLY A 75 -11.50 -12.22 -9.53
CA GLY A 75 -12.90 -12.09 -9.07
C GLY A 75 -13.84 -11.41 -10.04
N VAL A 76 -13.47 -11.20 -11.31
CA VAL A 76 -14.31 -10.49 -12.30
C VAL A 76 -15.73 -11.05 -12.39
N ASP A 77 -15.88 -12.37 -12.27
CA ASP A 77 -17.16 -13.06 -12.34
C ASP A 77 -17.75 -13.44 -10.97
N ASN A 78 -17.13 -13.01 -9.87
CA ASN A 78 -17.60 -13.33 -8.54
C ASN A 78 -18.48 -12.21 -7.97
N PRO A 79 -19.80 -12.44 -7.77
CA PRO A 79 -20.71 -11.42 -7.24
C PRO A 79 -20.31 -10.88 -5.86
N LEU A 80 -19.60 -11.66 -5.06
CA LEU A 80 -19.12 -11.25 -3.73
C LEU A 80 -18.06 -10.14 -3.82
N TYR A 81 -17.35 -10.04 -4.95
CA TYR A 81 -16.27 -9.07 -5.16
C TYR A 81 -16.59 -8.00 -6.21
N SER A 82 -17.83 -7.96 -6.72
CA SER A 82 -18.22 -7.04 -7.81
C SER A 82 -17.98 -5.57 -7.47
N ASN A 83 -18.17 -5.19 -6.21
CA ASN A 83 -17.99 -3.81 -5.73
C ASN A 83 -16.64 -3.55 -5.05
N ASN A 84 -15.88 -4.60 -4.72
CA ASN A 84 -14.56 -4.53 -4.09
C ASN A 84 -13.71 -5.69 -4.59
N PRO A 85 -13.20 -5.61 -5.83
CA PRO A 85 -12.41 -6.68 -6.43
C PRO A 85 -11.15 -6.97 -5.64
N HIS A 86 -10.81 -8.26 -5.52
CA HIS A 86 -9.56 -8.74 -4.97
C HIS A 86 -8.55 -8.92 -6.09
N TYR A 87 -7.59 -8.01 -6.17
CA TYR A 87 -6.53 -8.06 -7.19
C TYR A 87 -5.32 -8.82 -6.66
N GLU A 88 -4.75 -9.67 -7.51
CA GLU A 88 -3.44 -10.27 -7.30
C GLU A 88 -2.37 -9.43 -7.99
N VAL A 89 -1.44 -8.86 -7.22
CA VAL A 89 -0.35 -8.04 -7.74
C VAL A 89 0.98 -8.76 -7.55
N THR A 90 1.62 -9.14 -8.66
CA THR A 90 2.96 -9.72 -8.62
C THR A 90 3.98 -8.61 -8.38
N TYR A 91 4.67 -8.63 -7.24
CA TYR A 91 5.58 -7.55 -6.81
C TYR A 91 7.06 -7.90 -6.87
N ALA A 92 7.40 -9.16 -7.14
CA ALA A 92 8.79 -9.61 -7.18
C ALA A 92 9.05 -10.53 -8.38
N SER A 93 10.28 -10.56 -8.86
CA SER A 93 10.70 -11.36 -10.00
C SER A 93 10.57 -12.88 -9.78
N ASN A 94 10.56 -13.32 -8.52
CA ASN A 94 10.33 -14.71 -8.14
C ASN A 94 8.84 -15.10 -8.10
N GLY A 95 7.94 -14.22 -8.58
CA GLY A 95 6.51 -14.50 -8.67
C GLY A 95 5.71 -14.30 -7.38
N LYS A 96 6.29 -13.68 -6.33
CA LYS A 96 5.53 -13.36 -5.13
C LYS A 96 4.39 -12.38 -5.41
N ILE A 97 3.24 -12.66 -4.83
CA ILE A 97 2.00 -11.91 -5.02
C ILE A 97 1.53 -11.25 -3.71
N LEU A 98 0.89 -10.09 -3.85
CA LEU A 98 0.04 -9.47 -2.83
C LEU A 98 -1.41 -9.57 -3.26
N GLU A 99 -2.28 -9.95 -2.35
CA GLU A 99 -3.71 -9.79 -2.51
C GLU A 99 -4.10 -8.37 -2.07
N CYS A 100 -4.66 -7.59 -3.00
CA CYS A 100 -4.99 -6.18 -2.83
C CYS A 100 -6.49 -5.95 -3.02
N PHE A 101 -7.18 -5.64 -1.93
CA PHE A 101 -8.59 -5.24 -1.91
C PHE A 101 -8.80 -4.18 -0.84
N SER A 102 -9.85 -3.37 -0.99
CA SER A 102 -10.13 -2.31 -0.03
C SER A 102 -10.69 -2.91 1.27
N LYS A 103 -10.11 -2.52 2.40
CA LYS A 103 -10.49 -2.96 3.74
C LYS A 103 -10.17 -1.89 4.77
N LYS A 104 -10.75 -2.00 5.94
CA LYS A 104 -10.36 -1.17 7.08
C LYS A 104 -8.97 -1.58 7.58
N TYR A 105 -8.28 -0.65 8.26
CA TYR A 105 -6.94 -0.93 8.79
C TYR A 105 -6.94 -2.03 9.87
N ASP A 106 -8.05 -2.20 10.59
CA ASP A 106 -8.27 -3.21 11.63
C ASP A 106 -8.91 -4.51 11.12
N ASP A 107 -8.98 -4.68 9.79
CA ASP A 107 -9.44 -5.92 9.16
C ASP A 107 -8.54 -7.10 9.55
N PRO A 108 -9.09 -8.30 9.82
CA PRO A 108 -8.31 -9.50 10.18
C PRO A 108 -7.22 -9.90 9.16
N PHE A 109 -7.32 -9.43 7.93
CA PHE A 109 -6.30 -9.62 6.89
C PHE A 109 -5.03 -8.79 7.13
N ASN A 110 -5.10 -7.77 7.97
CA ASN A 110 -3.98 -6.91 8.34
C ASN A 110 -3.36 -7.34 9.68
N ALA A 111 -2.17 -6.83 9.99
CA ALA A 111 -1.58 -7.01 11.30
C ALA A 111 -2.41 -6.23 12.35
N ASN A 112 -2.82 -6.92 13.42
CA ASN A 112 -3.66 -6.35 14.49
C ASN A 112 -2.84 -5.70 15.61
N GLU A 113 -1.59 -6.13 15.76
CA GLU A 113 -0.67 -5.71 16.82
C GLU A 113 0.76 -5.61 16.29
N HIS A 114 1.56 -4.82 16.95
CA HIS A 114 2.99 -4.70 16.66
C HIS A 114 3.32 -4.29 15.23
N PHE A 115 2.62 -3.29 14.71
CA PHE A 115 2.86 -2.73 13.39
C PHE A 115 3.16 -1.23 13.44
N ALA A 116 3.78 -0.73 12.38
CA ALA A 116 3.89 0.70 12.14
C ALA A 116 2.73 1.15 11.25
N ALA A 117 1.90 2.06 11.74
CA ALA A 117 0.84 2.72 10.99
C ALA A 117 1.44 3.87 10.18
N VAL A 118 1.49 3.74 8.86
CA VAL A 118 1.98 4.79 7.94
C VAL A 118 0.79 5.52 7.35
N MET A 119 0.56 6.77 7.80
CA MET A 119 -0.59 7.57 7.40
C MET A 119 -0.31 8.24 6.04
N THR A 120 -0.96 7.76 4.99
CA THR A 120 -0.68 8.18 3.60
C THR A 120 -1.58 9.31 3.10
N CYS A 121 -2.42 9.87 3.96
CA CYS A 121 -3.18 11.09 3.67
C CYS A 121 -3.42 11.90 4.95
N SER A 122 -3.48 13.23 4.83
CA SER A 122 -3.72 14.15 5.95
C SER A 122 -5.08 13.91 6.62
N GLN A 123 -6.12 13.63 5.85
CA GLN A 123 -7.45 13.37 6.39
C GLN A 123 -7.50 12.16 7.33
N ALA A 124 -6.86 11.03 6.96
CA ALA A 124 -6.76 9.87 7.84
C ALA A 124 -5.84 10.15 9.02
N ASP A 125 -4.79 10.95 8.81
CA ASP A 125 -3.85 11.38 9.85
C ASP A 125 -4.55 12.23 10.92
N GLU A 126 -5.35 13.18 10.52
CA GLU A 126 -6.12 14.06 11.42
C GLU A 126 -7.28 13.31 12.10
N ALA A 127 -8.01 12.47 11.37
CA ALA A 127 -9.17 11.74 11.87
C ALA A 127 -8.80 10.61 12.85
N CYS A 128 -7.59 10.05 12.73
CA CYS A 128 -7.14 8.92 13.55
C CYS A 128 -5.83 9.26 14.28
N PRO A 129 -5.87 10.10 15.31
CA PRO A 129 -4.68 10.47 16.10
C PRO A 129 -4.08 9.27 16.86
N PHE A 130 -4.89 8.25 17.08
CA PHE A 130 -4.49 6.99 17.71
C PHE A 130 -4.95 5.81 16.87
N ILE A 131 -4.04 4.87 16.61
CA ILE A 131 -4.32 3.61 15.90
C ILE A 131 -4.09 2.46 16.88
N PRO A 132 -5.13 1.77 17.33
CA PRO A 132 -5.00 0.62 18.23
C PRO A 132 -4.07 -0.45 17.67
N GLY A 133 -3.20 -1.01 18.52
CA GLY A 133 -2.26 -2.06 18.13
C GLY A 133 -0.98 -1.58 17.43
N ALA A 134 -0.92 -0.31 17.01
CA ALA A 134 0.29 0.22 16.39
C ALA A 134 1.37 0.56 17.44
N ASP A 135 2.59 0.06 17.24
CA ASP A 135 3.77 0.44 18.03
C ASP A 135 4.29 1.83 17.62
N LEU A 136 4.03 2.25 16.39
CA LEU A 136 4.51 3.50 15.82
C LEU A 136 3.47 4.04 14.83
N ARG A 137 3.30 5.35 14.82
CA ARG A 137 2.49 6.08 13.84
C ARG A 137 3.36 7.11 13.12
N VAL A 138 3.39 7.03 11.80
CA VAL A 138 4.25 7.88 10.95
C VAL A 138 3.42 8.56 9.88
N PRO A 139 3.31 9.90 9.86
CA PRO A 139 2.64 10.61 8.78
C PRO A 139 3.57 10.73 7.55
N ILE A 140 3.11 10.22 6.41
CA ILE A 140 3.73 10.41 5.09
C ILE A 140 2.59 10.73 4.11
N PRO A 141 1.98 11.92 4.22
CA PRO A 141 0.80 12.25 3.42
C PRO A 141 1.15 12.54 1.97
N TYR A 142 0.37 11.96 1.07
CA TYR A 142 0.40 12.23 -0.37
C TYR A 142 -0.83 13.01 -0.80
N VAL A 143 -0.67 13.92 -1.76
CA VAL A 143 -1.80 14.56 -2.44
C VAL A 143 -2.60 13.49 -3.19
N ASP A 144 -3.93 13.53 -3.10
CA ASP A 144 -4.79 12.55 -3.75
C ASP A 144 -4.81 12.79 -5.28
N PRO A 145 -4.43 11.81 -6.10
CA PRO A 145 -4.50 11.95 -7.55
C PRO A 145 -5.95 12.09 -8.08
N LYS A 146 -6.94 11.81 -7.22
CA LYS A 146 -8.37 11.98 -7.54
C LYS A 146 -8.73 13.37 -8.07
N GLU A 147 -7.97 14.39 -7.72
CA GLU A 147 -8.21 15.77 -8.18
C GLU A 147 -8.17 15.91 -9.71
N SER A 148 -7.52 14.96 -10.41
CA SER A 148 -7.44 14.94 -11.87
C SER A 148 -8.40 13.96 -12.53
N ASP A 149 -9.27 13.28 -11.77
CA ASP A 149 -10.21 12.28 -12.30
C ASP A 149 -11.10 12.90 -13.40
N GLY A 150 -11.16 12.23 -14.55
CA GLY A 150 -11.98 12.67 -15.70
C GLY A 150 -11.36 13.82 -16.53
N THR A 151 -10.13 14.21 -16.25
CA THR A 151 -9.39 15.22 -17.06
C THR A 151 -8.37 14.55 -17.97
N ASP A 152 -7.84 15.31 -18.93
CA ASP A 152 -6.73 14.90 -19.82
C ASP A 152 -5.41 14.62 -19.06
N LYS A 153 -5.31 15.09 -17.81
CA LYS A 153 -4.13 14.90 -16.95
C LYS A 153 -4.24 13.67 -16.02
N GLU A 154 -5.39 12.98 -16.01
CA GLU A 154 -5.67 11.89 -15.10
C GLU A 154 -4.53 10.86 -15.03
N ALA A 155 -4.19 10.25 -16.16
CA ALA A 155 -3.15 9.22 -16.21
C ALA A 155 -1.79 9.75 -15.71
N ALA A 156 -1.39 10.93 -16.17
CA ALA A 156 -0.11 11.55 -15.79
C ALA A 156 -0.03 11.85 -14.29
N THR A 157 -1.13 12.32 -13.67
CA THR A 157 -1.17 12.62 -12.24
C THR A 157 -1.08 11.34 -11.39
N TYR A 158 -1.75 10.27 -11.81
CA TYR A 158 -1.65 8.97 -11.13
C TYR A 158 -0.25 8.38 -11.28
N ASP A 159 0.38 8.49 -12.45
CA ASP A 159 1.73 8.00 -12.69
C ASP A 159 2.77 8.79 -11.88
N GLU A 160 2.61 10.12 -11.80
CA GLU A 160 3.47 10.98 -10.96
C GLU A 160 3.38 10.58 -9.48
N ARG A 161 2.16 10.37 -8.97
CA ARG A 161 1.97 9.93 -7.59
C ARG A 161 2.53 8.55 -7.34
N CYS A 162 2.31 7.61 -8.26
CA CYS A 162 2.88 6.27 -8.21
C CYS A 162 4.41 6.33 -8.16
N LYS A 163 5.05 7.14 -9.02
CA LYS A 163 6.50 7.35 -9.06
C LYS A 163 7.04 7.98 -7.76
N GLN A 164 6.34 8.99 -7.21
CA GLN A 164 6.74 9.59 -5.94
C GLN A 164 6.77 8.54 -4.83
N ILE A 165 5.68 7.79 -4.67
CA ILE A 165 5.57 6.72 -3.67
C ILE A 165 6.67 5.67 -3.88
N ALA A 166 6.91 5.25 -5.12
CA ALA A 166 7.98 4.31 -5.47
C ALA A 166 9.34 4.79 -4.97
N THR A 167 9.68 6.04 -5.27
CA THR A 167 10.96 6.66 -4.89
C THR A 167 11.14 6.66 -3.37
N GLU A 168 10.10 7.03 -2.64
CA GLU A 168 10.16 7.10 -1.17
C GLU A 168 10.21 5.70 -0.52
N MET A 169 9.48 4.72 -1.05
CA MET A 169 9.53 3.34 -0.55
C MET A 169 10.88 2.67 -0.84
N LEU A 170 11.46 2.89 -2.02
CA LEU A 170 12.81 2.45 -2.35
C LEU A 170 13.85 3.09 -1.42
N TYR A 171 13.76 4.41 -1.22
CA TYR A 171 14.64 5.11 -0.27
C TYR A 171 14.51 4.56 1.15
N MET A 172 13.28 4.39 1.64
CA MET A 172 13.02 3.85 2.98
C MET A 172 13.66 2.46 3.16
N MET A 173 13.50 1.56 2.18
CA MET A 173 14.05 0.20 2.27
C MET A 173 15.56 0.16 2.10
N SER A 174 16.17 1.05 1.30
CA SER A 174 17.63 1.17 1.20
C SER A 174 18.29 1.51 2.53
N GLN A 175 17.63 2.25 3.41
CA GLN A 175 18.14 2.60 4.74
C GLN A 175 18.09 1.43 5.74
N VAL A 176 17.42 0.33 5.40
CA VAL A 176 17.36 -0.88 6.22
C VAL A 176 18.52 -1.83 5.93
N GLU A 177 18.99 -1.83 4.69
CA GLU A 177 20.09 -2.66 4.24
C GLU A 177 21.46 -2.13 4.75
N ALA A 178 21.60 -0.81 4.88
CA ALA A 178 22.85 -0.12 5.23
C ALA A 178 23.33 -0.40 6.67
#